data_03fe845346970ebc7557e3ed4b2dbe4c
#
_entry.id   03fe845346970ebc7557e3ed4b2dbe4c
#
_cell.length_a   1.000
_cell.length_b   1.000
_cell.length_c   1.000
_cell.angle_alpha   90.00
_cell.angle_beta   90.00
_cell.angle_gamma   90.00
#
_symmetry.space_group_name_H-M   'P 1'
#
loop_
_entity.id
_entity.type
_entity.pdbx_description
1 polymer ?
#
loop_
_entity_poly.entity_id
_entity_poly.type
_entity_poly.pdbx_seq_one_letter_code
_entity_poly.pdbx_strand_id
1 'polypeptide(L)'
;MSFEQTSFSRTGFCRLRWEASDGVYRYADGLPIVGPRLVVDGVDAVRVTFQWGAQAAASCYVILNTITDRAREHLDDFRMSVGPGRGDARALVCALPADAILSYQKVIVGPSGLDPAVLTDMGEWIRFLEEARPDKSNPLRVVNGRGAAASLFVGPDAHVVWPSLDLSAPEMRAAREQNIAADVSARLSVARQHDVIVHDGDADPTCTLILFDGEIWRGNGVGWLTRRYPGLRVVTIDAGDLGVREAELTVVDSVVALLRAVCDEAGVGPVMVAGQSYGGLAALEAALRSDLPLDCAVAQSPSLWWGGEQRGVGEGTLMGDLRAGSVRPRGDVQLRLQVGTLEQTMRPVVDSCAELVRGLGVPVDVDRYRSGHDVAWWREGLVRALDEWDALTC
;
A
#
# COMPACT_ATOMS: atom_id res chain seq x y z
N MET A 1 -2.26 -39.34 -6.86
CA MET A 1 -2.85 -38.56 -5.75
C MET A 1 -3.58 -37.38 -6.40
N SER A 2 -4.92 -37.39 -6.34
CA SER A 2 -5.72 -36.32 -6.93
C SER A 2 -5.55 -35.08 -6.04
N PHE A 3 -4.89 -34.07 -6.56
CA PHE A 3 -4.96 -32.72 -5.98
C PHE A 3 -6.42 -32.29 -6.10
N GLU A 4 -7.16 -32.24 -5.00
CA GLU A 4 -8.36 -31.44 -4.94
C GLU A 4 -7.96 -30.02 -5.34
N GLN A 5 -8.53 -29.55 -6.42
CA GLN A 5 -8.31 -28.24 -7.00
C GLN A 5 -8.69 -27.18 -5.97
N THR A 6 -7.71 -26.69 -5.22
CA THR A 6 -7.89 -25.58 -4.30
C THR A 6 -7.89 -24.31 -5.15
N SER A 7 -9.01 -23.59 -5.18
CA SER A 7 -9.09 -22.30 -5.87
C SER A 7 -8.70 -21.16 -4.94
N PHE A 8 -8.14 -20.09 -5.48
CA PHE A 8 -8.13 -18.83 -4.77
C PHE A 8 -9.57 -18.40 -4.50
N SER A 9 -9.88 -18.09 -3.25
CA SER A 9 -11.11 -17.37 -2.95
C SER A 9 -11.17 -16.09 -3.80
N ARG A 10 -12.33 -15.47 -3.93
CA ARG A 10 -12.48 -14.16 -4.59
C ARG A 10 -11.53 -13.07 -4.06
N THR A 11 -10.89 -13.32 -2.92
CA THR A 11 -9.94 -12.43 -2.26
C THR A 11 -8.47 -12.70 -2.61
N GLY A 12 -8.17 -13.71 -3.45
CA GLY A 12 -6.79 -14.10 -3.77
C GLY A 12 -6.11 -14.94 -2.68
N PHE A 13 -6.89 -15.48 -1.72
CA PHE A 13 -6.40 -16.34 -0.64
C PHE A 13 -6.85 -17.77 -0.84
N CYS A 14 -5.92 -18.73 -0.66
CA CYS A 14 -6.20 -20.15 -0.68
C CYS A 14 -5.57 -20.80 0.55
N ARG A 15 -6.41 -21.23 1.50
CA ARG A 15 -5.96 -22.02 2.65
C ARG A 15 -5.58 -23.43 2.20
N LEU A 16 -4.40 -23.87 2.58
CA LEU A 16 -3.92 -25.23 2.32
C LEU A 16 -4.00 -26.06 3.59
N ARG A 17 -4.21 -27.37 3.42
CA ARG A 17 -4.11 -28.32 4.52
C ARG A 17 -2.64 -28.48 4.92
N TRP A 18 -2.41 -28.63 6.22
CA TRP A 18 -1.11 -29.00 6.74
C TRP A 18 -0.81 -30.47 6.36
N GLU A 19 0.35 -30.73 5.75
CA GLU A 19 0.82 -32.06 5.43
C GLU A 19 2.02 -32.45 6.31
N ALA A 20 2.15 -33.76 6.60
CA ALA A 20 3.26 -34.26 7.40
C ALA A 20 4.63 -34.02 6.73
N SER A 21 4.64 -33.88 5.38
CA SER A 21 5.80 -33.50 4.57
C SER A 21 6.22 -32.05 4.74
N ASP A 22 5.38 -31.19 5.35
CA ASP A 22 5.73 -29.82 5.69
C ASP A 22 6.80 -29.74 6.78
N GLY A 23 7.46 -30.85 6.98
CA GLY A 23 8.74 -31.15 7.62
C GLY A 23 9.16 -30.28 8.78
N VAL A 24 10.05 -30.78 9.57
CA VAL A 24 10.71 -30.14 10.71
C VAL A 24 11.23 -28.74 10.33
N TYR A 25 10.35 -27.73 10.30
CA TYR A 25 10.77 -26.36 10.19
C TYR A 25 11.37 -25.91 11.52
N ARG A 26 12.70 -25.86 11.56
CA ARG A 26 13.37 -25.09 12.60
C ARG A 26 12.93 -23.64 12.38
N TYR A 27 12.71 -22.92 13.47
CA TYR A 27 12.64 -21.46 13.47
C TYR A 27 13.96 -20.92 12.89
N ALA A 28 14.06 -20.90 11.58
CA ALA A 28 15.18 -20.27 10.89
C ALA A 28 14.66 -18.90 10.45
N ASP A 29 15.24 -17.87 10.99
CA ASP A 29 15.27 -16.49 10.51
C ASP A 29 13.96 -15.70 10.45
N GLY A 30 12.90 -16.15 11.11
CA GLY A 30 11.73 -15.31 11.40
C GLY A 30 10.80 -14.94 10.25
N LEU A 31 11.16 -15.21 9.01
CA LEU A 31 10.32 -14.98 7.83
C LEU A 31 9.22 -16.05 7.71
N PRO A 32 8.10 -15.76 7.06
CA PRO A 32 7.19 -16.80 6.61
C PRO A 32 7.94 -17.83 5.77
N ILE A 33 7.72 -19.12 6.04
CA ILE A 33 8.43 -20.17 5.30
C ILE A 33 7.80 -20.26 3.92
N VAL A 34 8.63 -20.06 2.89
CA VAL A 34 8.25 -20.23 1.49
C VAL A 34 8.61 -21.65 1.08
N GLY A 35 7.59 -22.43 0.74
CA GLY A 35 7.68 -23.82 0.32
C GLY A 35 7.62 -23.99 -1.20
N PRO A 36 7.21 -25.17 -1.68
CA PRO A 36 7.18 -25.47 -3.10
C PRO A 36 6.27 -24.54 -3.91
N ARG A 37 6.60 -24.37 -5.18
CA ARG A 37 5.74 -23.71 -6.17
C ARG A 37 4.54 -24.59 -6.49
N LEU A 38 3.44 -23.92 -6.78
CA LEU A 38 2.17 -24.53 -7.19
C LEU A 38 1.45 -23.57 -8.14
N VAL A 39 0.45 -24.10 -8.85
CA VAL A 39 -0.43 -23.27 -9.68
C VAL A 39 -1.81 -23.33 -9.05
N VAL A 40 -2.40 -22.16 -8.80
CA VAL A 40 -3.76 -22.03 -8.27
C VAL A 40 -4.54 -21.14 -9.22
N ASP A 41 -5.62 -21.64 -9.81
CA ASP A 41 -6.45 -20.93 -10.80
C ASP A 41 -5.62 -20.31 -11.96
N GLY A 42 -4.58 -21.01 -12.41
CA GLY A 42 -3.71 -20.53 -13.48
C GLY A 42 -2.69 -19.44 -13.03
N VAL A 43 -2.61 -19.14 -11.75
CA VAL A 43 -1.64 -18.20 -11.18
C VAL A 43 -0.49 -18.99 -10.56
N ASP A 44 0.76 -18.61 -10.91
CA ASP A 44 1.95 -19.10 -10.24
C ASP A 44 1.93 -18.66 -8.78
N ALA A 45 2.00 -19.61 -7.88
CA ALA A 45 1.91 -19.39 -6.45
C ALA A 45 3.00 -20.15 -5.70
N VAL A 46 3.16 -19.83 -4.45
CA VAL A 46 4.02 -20.56 -3.51
C VAL A 46 3.24 -20.95 -2.26
N ARG A 47 3.61 -22.09 -1.71
CA ARG A 47 3.14 -22.51 -0.40
C ARG A 47 3.81 -21.64 0.66
N VAL A 48 3.02 -21.00 1.52
CA VAL A 48 3.53 -20.10 2.58
C VAL A 48 3.03 -20.60 3.92
N THR A 49 3.95 -20.67 4.89
CA THR A 49 3.64 -21.07 6.27
C THR A 49 3.98 -19.93 7.22
N PHE A 50 2.94 -19.35 7.83
CA PHE A 50 3.06 -18.43 8.95
C PHE A 50 3.05 -19.23 10.26
N GLN A 51 3.99 -18.95 11.17
CA GLN A 51 4.15 -19.69 12.41
C GLN A 51 3.96 -18.79 13.64
N TRP A 52 3.53 -19.40 14.73
CA TRP A 52 3.42 -18.77 16.03
C TRP A 52 3.69 -19.77 17.16
N GLY A 53 4.60 -19.42 18.07
CA GLY A 53 4.83 -20.17 19.29
C GLY A 53 3.74 -19.84 20.29
N ALA A 54 2.81 -20.78 20.53
CA ALA A 54 1.57 -20.54 21.21
C ALA A 54 1.70 -20.38 22.72
N GLN A 55 0.88 -19.49 23.30
CA GLN A 55 0.39 -19.61 24.68
C GLN A 55 -0.86 -20.50 24.65
N ALA A 56 -0.94 -21.47 25.52
CA ALA A 56 -1.83 -22.66 25.43
C ALA A 56 -3.34 -22.39 25.23
N ALA A 57 -3.85 -21.21 25.55
CA ALA A 57 -5.29 -20.92 25.51
C ALA A 57 -5.70 -19.83 24.52
N ALA A 58 -4.78 -19.27 23.74
CA ALA A 58 -5.07 -18.19 22.82
C ALA A 58 -5.22 -18.68 21.37
N SER A 59 -5.98 -17.94 20.56
CA SER A 59 -6.04 -18.09 19.11
C SER A 59 -5.21 -16.99 18.43
N CYS A 60 -4.55 -17.29 17.32
CA CYS A 60 -3.82 -16.31 16.54
C CYS A 60 -4.39 -16.27 15.13
N TYR A 61 -4.66 -15.07 14.63
CA TYR A 61 -5.12 -14.80 13.29
C TYR A 61 -4.03 -14.05 12.52
N VAL A 62 -3.80 -14.44 11.27
CA VAL A 62 -2.94 -13.70 10.33
C VAL A 62 -3.81 -12.71 9.58
N ILE A 63 -3.51 -11.44 9.69
CA ILE A 63 -4.20 -10.38 8.99
C ILE A 63 -3.35 -9.99 7.78
N LEU A 64 -3.69 -10.52 6.62
CA LEU A 64 -3.12 -10.14 5.32
C LEU A 64 -3.88 -8.91 4.84
N ASN A 65 -3.20 -7.78 4.69
CA ASN A 65 -3.84 -6.52 4.32
C ASN A 65 -4.68 -6.68 3.04
N THR A 66 -5.87 -6.08 3.01
CA THR A 66 -6.90 -6.20 1.96
C THR A 66 -7.53 -7.58 1.86
N ILE A 67 -6.74 -8.65 1.90
CA ILE A 67 -7.24 -10.03 1.72
C ILE A 67 -8.17 -10.39 2.88
N THR A 68 -7.69 -10.25 4.12
CA THR A 68 -8.49 -10.58 5.31
C THR A 68 -9.64 -9.61 5.50
N ASP A 69 -9.44 -8.31 5.23
CA ASP A 69 -10.48 -7.29 5.31
C ASP A 69 -11.71 -7.63 4.46
N ARG A 70 -11.48 -8.18 3.27
CA ARG A 70 -12.53 -8.57 2.33
C ARG A 70 -13.14 -9.94 2.63
N ALA A 71 -12.43 -10.77 3.36
CA ALA A 71 -12.83 -12.11 3.76
C ALA A 71 -13.18 -12.20 5.25
N ARG A 72 -13.44 -11.06 5.94
CA ARG A 72 -13.67 -11.03 7.37
C ARG A 72 -14.81 -11.94 7.84
N GLU A 73 -15.84 -12.14 7.02
CA GLU A 73 -16.93 -13.09 7.31
C GLU A 73 -16.44 -14.55 7.42
N HIS A 74 -15.25 -14.83 6.87
CA HIS A 74 -14.57 -16.13 6.91
C HIS A 74 -13.24 -16.04 7.65
N LEU A 75 -13.16 -15.24 8.72
CA LEU A 75 -11.93 -14.98 9.47
C LEU A 75 -11.26 -16.24 10.01
N ASP A 76 -12.02 -17.31 10.26
CA ASP A 76 -11.48 -18.62 10.66
C ASP A 76 -10.54 -19.23 9.60
N ASP A 77 -10.63 -18.84 8.35
CA ASP A 77 -9.68 -19.27 7.30
C ASP A 77 -8.27 -18.71 7.54
N PHE A 78 -8.16 -17.63 8.31
CA PHE A 78 -6.90 -16.97 8.66
C PHE A 78 -6.41 -17.34 10.06
N ARG A 79 -7.13 -18.22 10.77
CA ARG A 79 -6.74 -18.70 12.09
C ARG A 79 -5.64 -19.75 11.98
N MET A 80 -4.58 -19.59 12.76
CA MET A 80 -3.53 -20.57 12.89
C MET A 80 -4.06 -21.81 13.64
N SER A 81 -3.78 -22.99 13.12
CA SER A 81 -4.15 -24.28 13.72
C SER A 81 -2.94 -24.97 14.33
N VAL A 82 -3.17 -25.87 15.28
CA VAL A 82 -2.12 -26.73 15.85
C VAL A 82 -1.64 -27.68 14.77
N GLY A 83 -0.34 -27.72 14.54
CA GLY A 83 0.26 -28.63 13.58
C GLY A 83 0.31 -30.09 14.11
N PRO A 84 0.21 -31.10 13.24
CA PRO A 84 0.34 -32.48 13.63
C PRO A 84 1.73 -32.74 14.24
N GLY A 85 1.76 -33.27 15.46
CA GLY A 85 2.97 -33.77 16.11
C GLY A 85 3.87 -32.77 16.83
N ARG A 86 3.41 -31.53 17.10
CA ARG A 86 4.25 -30.49 17.70
C ARG A 86 3.59 -29.66 18.78
N GLY A 87 3.28 -30.24 19.91
CA GLY A 87 2.99 -29.47 21.13
C GLY A 87 2.12 -28.22 20.91
N ASP A 88 2.60 -27.07 21.37
CA ASP A 88 1.85 -25.80 21.31
C ASP A 88 2.10 -24.94 20.05
N ALA A 89 2.92 -25.39 19.09
CA ALA A 89 3.19 -24.61 17.88
C ALA A 89 1.96 -24.57 16.96
N ARG A 90 1.61 -23.38 16.50
CA ARG A 90 0.50 -23.14 15.60
C ARG A 90 0.98 -22.55 14.28
N ALA A 91 0.30 -22.88 13.19
CA ALA A 91 0.61 -22.36 11.87
C ALA A 91 -0.64 -22.14 11.04
N LEU A 92 -0.52 -21.21 10.10
CA LEU A 92 -1.38 -21.04 8.96
C LEU A 92 -0.59 -21.39 7.70
N VAL A 93 -1.10 -22.34 6.93
CA VAL A 93 -0.52 -22.71 5.63
C VAL A 93 -1.48 -22.25 4.53
N CYS A 94 -0.95 -21.52 3.56
CA CYS A 94 -1.74 -20.99 2.45
C CYS A 94 -0.92 -20.95 1.16
N ALA A 95 -1.61 -20.75 0.04
CA ALA A 95 -0.98 -20.37 -1.21
C ALA A 95 -1.08 -18.86 -1.38
N LEU A 96 0.02 -18.22 -1.76
CA LEU A 96 0.07 -16.82 -2.17
C LEU A 96 0.74 -16.73 -3.54
N PRO A 97 0.39 -15.76 -4.39
CA PRO A 97 1.06 -15.57 -5.67
C PRO A 97 2.57 -15.43 -5.48
N ALA A 98 3.36 -16.02 -6.39
CA ALA A 98 4.80 -16.04 -6.29
C ALA A 98 5.46 -14.66 -6.45
N ASP A 99 4.76 -13.73 -7.09
CA ASP A 99 5.15 -12.32 -7.30
C ASP A 99 4.44 -11.34 -6.36
N ALA A 100 3.78 -11.84 -5.28
CA ALA A 100 3.04 -11.00 -4.35
C ALA A 100 3.97 -10.21 -3.41
N ILE A 101 3.58 -8.95 -3.12
CA ILE A 101 4.14 -8.11 -2.08
C ILE A 101 2.99 -7.70 -1.17
N LEU A 102 2.97 -8.20 0.07
CA LEU A 102 1.85 -8.03 0.99
C LEU A 102 2.35 -7.61 2.37
N SER A 103 1.65 -6.68 3.01
CA SER A 103 1.83 -6.47 4.43
C SER A 103 0.92 -7.38 5.23
N TYR A 104 1.39 -7.82 6.40
CA TYR A 104 0.60 -8.63 7.30
C TYR A 104 0.90 -8.33 8.77
N GLN A 105 -0.08 -8.62 9.60
CA GLN A 105 0.01 -8.53 11.06
C GLN A 105 -0.58 -9.78 11.69
N LYS A 106 -0.41 -9.94 12.99
CA LYS A 106 -1.02 -11.00 13.80
C LYS A 106 -1.90 -10.39 14.87
N VAL A 107 -3.10 -10.96 15.07
CA VAL A 107 -3.97 -10.65 16.21
C VAL A 107 -4.06 -11.88 17.08
N ILE A 108 -3.82 -11.70 18.37
CA ILE A 108 -3.91 -12.75 19.38
C ILE A 108 -5.20 -12.53 20.16
N VAL A 109 -6.11 -13.51 20.08
CA VAL A 109 -7.39 -13.51 20.78
C VAL A 109 -7.29 -14.42 21.98
N GLY A 110 -7.70 -13.92 23.14
CA GLY A 110 -7.66 -14.65 24.39
C GLY A 110 -8.67 -15.83 24.46
N PRO A 111 -8.72 -16.53 25.60
CA PRO A 111 -9.58 -17.73 25.77
C PRO A 111 -11.08 -17.47 25.63
N SER A 112 -11.53 -16.23 25.81
CA SER A 112 -12.94 -15.82 25.63
C SER A 112 -13.42 -15.95 24.19
N GLY A 113 -12.49 -16.15 23.26
CA GLY A 113 -12.80 -16.24 21.82
C GLY A 113 -12.97 -14.89 21.15
N LEU A 114 -13.24 -14.93 19.85
CA LEU A 114 -13.51 -13.77 19.01
C LEU A 114 -14.96 -13.31 19.24
N ASP A 115 -15.15 -11.99 19.38
CA ASP A 115 -16.49 -11.42 19.36
C ASP A 115 -17.08 -11.57 17.94
N PRO A 116 -18.25 -12.21 17.77
CA PRO A 116 -18.89 -12.36 16.46
C PRO A 116 -19.17 -11.02 15.75
N ALA A 117 -19.34 -9.92 16.47
CA ALA A 117 -19.57 -8.60 15.89
C ALA A 117 -18.38 -8.14 15.03
N VAL A 118 -17.15 -8.60 15.30
CA VAL A 118 -15.95 -8.34 14.48
C VAL A 118 -16.15 -8.76 13.02
N LEU A 119 -16.96 -9.77 12.77
CA LEU A 119 -17.17 -10.31 11.41
C LEU A 119 -18.09 -9.44 10.56
N THR A 120 -19.00 -8.70 11.17
CA THR A 120 -20.11 -8.00 10.48
C THR A 120 -20.12 -6.49 10.70
N ASP A 121 -19.66 -6.02 11.86
CA ASP A 121 -19.61 -4.59 12.18
C ASP A 121 -18.25 -3.97 11.83
N MET A 122 -18.24 -2.88 11.10
CA MET A 122 -17.00 -2.22 10.66
C MET A 122 -16.26 -1.56 11.83
N GLY A 123 -16.96 -1.02 12.81
CA GLY A 123 -16.34 -0.39 13.97
C GLY A 123 -15.63 -1.43 14.85
N GLU A 124 -16.25 -2.61 15.05
CA GLU A 124 -15.63 -3.72 15.76
C GLU A 124 -14.44 -4.30 14.99
N TRP A 125 -14.56 -4.37 13.65
CA TRP A 125 -13.43 -4.76 12.81
C TRP A 125 -12.25 -3.80 12.96
N ILE A 126 -12.47 -2.49 12.92
CA ILE A 126 -11.40 -1.49 13.12
C ILE A 126 -10.77 -1.67 14.51
N ARG A 127 -11.56 -1.81 15.58
CA ARG A 127 -11.04 -2.07 16.93
C ARG A 127 -10.23 -3.36 17.02
N PHE A 128 -10.67 -4.42 16.35
CA PHE A 128 -9.91 -5.66 16.24
C PHE A 128 -8.56 -5.46 15.56
N LEU A 129 -8.50 -4.62 14.51
CA LEU A 129 -7.26 -4.29 13.82
C LEU A 129 -6.31 -3.40 14.65
N GLU A 130 -6.80 -2.64 15.63
CA GLU A 130 -5.97 -1.88 16.57
C GLU A 130 -5.11 -2.80 17.45
N GLU A 131 -5.57 -4.03 17.70
CA GLU A 131 -4.81 -5.06 18.41
C GLU A 131 -3.80 -5.80 17.52
N ALA A 132 -3.81 -5.56 16.23
CA ALA A 132 -2.90 -6.21 15.28
C ALA A 132 -1.44 -5.74 15.50
N ARG A 133 -0.53 -6.69 15.53
CA ARG A 133 0.92 -6.43 15.74
C ARG A 133 1.73 -7.11 14.65
N PRO A 134 2.88 -6.53 14.28
CA PRO A 134 3.78 -7.18 13.34
C PRO A 134 4.29 -8.51 13.90
N ASP A 135 4.60 -9.42 13.04
CA ASP A 135 5.25 -10.68 13.39
C ASP A 135 6.65 -10.40 13.96
N LYS A 136 6.84 -10.65 15.25
CA LYS A 136 8.12 -10.37 15.93
C LYS A 136 9.30 -11.12 15.32
N SER A 137 9.03 -12.26 14.72
CA SER A 137 10.05 -13.10 14.11
C SER A 137 10.43 -12.68 12.69
N ASN A 138 9.59 -11.91 12.00
CA ASN A 138 9.91 -11.38 10.68
C ASN A 138 10.60 -10.01 10.81
N PRO A 139 11.85 -9.83 10.37
CA PRO A 139 12.54 -8.55 10.44
C PRO A 139 12.04 -7.53 9.39
N LEU A 140 11.46 -8.00 8.28
CA LEU A 140 10.99 -7.12 7.22
C LEU A 140 9.75 -6.34 7.66
N ARG A 141 9.80 -5.02 7.57
CA ARG A 141 8.76 -4.11 8.08
C ARG A 141 8.32 -3.09 7.05
N VAL A 142 7.09 -2.65 7.25
CA VAL A 142 6.49 -1.51 6.56
C VAL A 142 5.56 -0.78 7.54
N VAL A 143 5.40 0.52 7.38
CA VAL A 143 4.30 1.26 8.00
C VAL A 143 3.11 1.18 7.05
N ASN A 144 2.00 0.59 7.49
CA ASN A 144 0.82 0.42 6.66
C ASN A 144 0.00 1.72 6.55
N GLY A 145 -1.06 1.72 5.73
CA GLY A 145 -1.90 2.89 5.50
C GLY A 145 -2.66 3.41 6.75
N ARG A 146 -2.61 2.71 7.87
CA ARG A 146 -3.11 3.16 9.18
C ARG A 146 -2.01 3.73 10.10
N GLY A 147 -0.79 3.89 9.59
CA GLY A 147 0.35 4.34 10.38
C GLY A 147 0.93 3.26 11.31
N ALA A 148 0.42 2.04 11.29
CA ALA A 148 0.87 0.94 12.14
C ALA A 148 1.98 0.12 11.48
N ALA A 149 2.94 -0.37 12.30
CA ALA A 149 3.94 -1.29 11.82
C ALA A 149 3.31 -2.62 11.41
N ALA A 150 3.69 -3.13 10.25
CA ALA A 150 3.31 -4.43 9.73
C ALA A 150 4.55 -5.20 9.24
N SER A 151 4.45 -6.50 9.14
CA SER A 151 5.48 -7.35 8.54
C SER A 151 5.26 -7.48 7.05
N LEU A 152 6.33 -7.73 6.29
CA LEU A 152 6.26 -7.95 4.85
C LEU A 152 6.33 -9.45 4.53
N PHE A 153 5.48 -9.87 3.61
CA PHE A 153 5.69 -11.04 2.79
C PHE A 153 6.11 -10.56 1.40
N VAL A 154 7.23 -11.09 0.93
CA VAL A 154 7.77 -10.85 -0.41
C VAL A 154 7.85 -12.20 -1.10
N GLY A 155 7.09 -12.37 -2.15
CA GLY A 155 7.11 -13.57 -2.96
C GLY A 155 8.46 -13.74 -3.68
N PRO A 156 8.88 -14.97 -3.99
CA PRO A 156 10.21 -15.24 -4.57
C PRO A 156 10.41 -14.63 -5.97
N ASP A 157 9.34 -14.28 -6.67
CA ASP A 157 9.38 -13.64 -7.99
C ASP A 157 9.06 -12.14 -7.91
N ALA A 158 8.79 -11.62 -6.71
CA ALA A 158 8.54 -10.21 -6.52
C ALA A 158 9.83 -9.39 -6.64
N HIS A 159 9.76 -8.30 -7.36
CA HIS A 159 10.87 -7.35 -7.45
C HIS A 159 10.65 -6.25 -6.42
N VAL A 160 11.56 -6.16 -5.43
CA VAL A 160 11.52 -5.17 -4.36
C VAL A 160 12.82 -4.38 -4.38
N VAL A 161 12.70 -3.07 -4.50
CA VAL A 161 13.81 -2.12 -4.54
C VAL A 161 13.86 -1.25 -3.29
N TRP A 162 12.69 -0.89 -2.77
CA TRP A 162 12.61 -0.08 -1.57
C TRP A 162 13.16 -0.83 -0.35
N PRO A 163 14.09 -0.25 0.42
CA PRO A 163 14.65 -0.92 1.58
C PRO A 163 13.56 -1.30 2.58
N SER A 164 13.58 -2.54 3.03
CA SER A 164 12.73 -2.91 4.16
C SER A 164 13.24 -2.22 5.42
N LEU A 165 12.31 -1.77 6.26
CA LEU A 165 12.64 -1.21 7.55
C LEU A 165 13.00 -2.38 8.49
N ASP A 166 14.26 -2.66 8.72
CA ASP A 166 14.67 -3.57 9.80
C ASP A 166 14.54 -2.84 11.14
N LEU A 167 13.37 -2.99 11.76
CA LEU A 167 13.10 -2.41 13.08
C LEU A 167 13.54 -3.33 14.24
N SER A 168 14.20 -4.45 13.96
CA SER A 168 14.62 -5.41 14.98
C SER A 168 15.88 -4.94 15.74
N ALA A 169 16.73 -4.13 15.10
CA ALA A 169 17.91 -3.57 15.73
C ALA A 169 17.59 -2.25 16.45
N PRO A 170 17.98 -2.08 17.74
CA PRO A 170 17.85 -0.81 18.46
C PRO A 170 18.50 0.36 17.72
N GLU A 171 19.60 0.08 17.01
CA GLU A 171 20.34 1.04 16.18
C GLU A 171 19.52 1.54 14.99
N MET A 172 18.70 0.68 14.37
CA MET A 172 17.81 1.06 13.29
C MET A 172 16.60 1.86 13.76
N ARG A 173 16.15 1.64 15.00
CA ARG A 173 15.10 2.45 15.63
C ARG A 173 15.59 3.86 15.93
N ALA A 174 16.79 3.98 16.50
CA ALA A 174 17.44 5.26 16.73
C ALA A 174 17.78 5.96 15.40
N ALA A 175 18.25 5.23 14.39
CA ALA A 175 18.50 5.75 13.04
C ALA A 175 17.22 6.23 12.35
N ARG A 176 16.08 5.52 12.56
CA ARG A 176 14.78 5.98 12.06
C ARG A 176 14.34 7.28 12.71
N GLU A 177 14.47 7.40 14.03
CA GLU A 177 14.15 8.63 14.76
C GLU A 177 15.10 9.76 14.35
N GLN A 178 16.39 9.46 14.14
CA GLN A 178 17.39 10.41 13.64
C GLN A 178 17.18 10.74 12.15
N ASN A 179 16.85 9.76 11.30
CA ASN A 179 16.60 9.99 9.87
C ASN A 179 15.31 10.79 9.64
N ILE A 180 14.26 10.55 10.43
CA ILE A 180 13.05 11.39 10.40
C ILE A 180 13.41 12.84 10.78
N ALA A 181 14.36 13.05 11.70
CA ALA A 181 14.80 14.38 12.11
C ALA A 181 15.87 14.97 11.17
N ALA A 182 16.76 14.14 10.60
CA ALA A 182 17.87 14.57 9.75
C ALA A 182 17.50 14.78 8.29
N ASP A 183 16.46 14.05 7.80
CA ASP A 183 16.00 14.15 6.41
C ASP A 183 15.06 15.34 6.16
N VAL A 184 14.78 16.17 7.18
CA VAL A 184 13.90 17.34 7.04
C VAL A 184 14.76 18.57 6.70
N SER A 185 14.75 18.99 5.44
CA SER A 185 15.47 20.19 4.97
C SER A 185 14.73 21.47 5.34
N ALA A 186 13.40 21.48 5.30
CA ALA A 186 12.57 22.60 5.70
C ALA A 186 11.14 22.16 6.03
N ARG A 187 10.46 22.97 6.85
CA ARG A 187 9.00 22.92 7.02
C ARG A 187 8.40 24.15 6.38
N LEU A 188 7.41 23.95 5.52
CA LEU A 188 6.74 25.05 4.85
C LEU A 188 5.58 25.58 5.70
N SER A 189 5.38 26.88 5.67
CA SER A 189 4.28 27.53 6.39
C SER A 189 2.98 27.61 5.57
N VAL A 190 2.97 27.02 4.39
CA VAL A 190 1.95 27.18 3.37
C VAL A 190 0.57 26.69 3.80
N ALA A 191 0.54 25.65 4.59
CA ALA A 191 -0.71 25.09 5.04
C ALA A 191 -0.83 25.23 6.57
N ARG A 192 -1.60 26.17 7.04
CA ARG A 192 -1.86 26.36 8.48
C ARG A 192 -2.48 25.12 9.16
N GLN A 193 -2.84 24.08 8.40
CA GLN A 193 -3.50 22.87 8.87
C GLN A 193 -2.70 21.59 8.63
N HIS A 194 -1.62 21.63 7.81
CA HIS A 194 -0.80 20.46 7.47
C HIS A 194 0.68 20.72 7.71
N ASP A 195 1.38 19.67 8.15
CA ASP A 195 2.84 19.67 8.08
C ASP A 195 3.24 19.34 6.63
N VAL A 196 3.82 20.34 5.96
CA VAL A 196 4.47 20.18 4.66
C VAL A 196 5.97 20.15 4.88
N ILE A 197 6.61 19.03 4.55
CA ILE A 197 8.00 18.76 4.87
C ILE A 197 8.79 18.53 3.60
N VAL A 198 9.91 19.27 3.46
CA VAL A 198 10.84 19.15 2.34
C VAL A 198 12.01 18.26 2.73
N HIS A 199 12.35 17.32 1.85
CA HIS A 199 13.49 16.43 1.94
C HIS A 199 14.37 16.68 0.70
N ASP A 200 15.58 17.15 0.90
CA ASP A 200 16.61 17.30 -0.14
C ASP A 200 17.73 16.28 0.08
N GLY A 201 18.37 15.86 -1.00
CA GLY A 201 19.62 15.09 -0.95
C GLY A 201 20.84 16.01 -0.83
N ASP A 202 22.02 15.43 -1.10
CA ASP A 202 23.30 16.15 -1.06
C ASP A 202 23.54 17.04 -2.30
N ALA A 203 22.81 16.79 -3.39
CA ALA A 203 22.89 17.57 -4.63
C ALA A 203 21.80 18.65 -4.70
N ASP A 204 22.07 19.73 -5.44
CA ASP A 204 21.04 20.72 -5.74
C ASP A 204 19.88 20.05 -6.50
N PRO A 205 18.64 20.23 -6.04
CA PRO A 205 17.49 19.60 -6.67
C PRO A 205 17.19 20.20 -8.04
N THR A 206 16.85 19.33 -8.98
CA THR A 206 16.50 19.70 -10.36
C THR A 206 15.04 19.39 -10.71
N CYS A 207 14.37 18.57 -9.90
CA CYS A 207 12.97 18.23 -10.05
C CYS A 207 12.31 17.97 -8.68
N THR A 208 10.98 17.94 -8.64
CA THR A 208 10.22 17.84 -7.40
C THR A 208 9.21 16.70 -7.46
N LEU A 209 9.19 15.86 -6.42
CA LEU A 209 8.13 14.89 -6.13
C LEU A 209 7.30 15.39 -4.95
N ILE A 210 6.00 15.55 -5.15
CA ILE A 210 5.04 15.89 -4.08
C ILE A 210 4.27 14.63 -3.71
N LEU A 211 4.24 14.27 -2.43
CA LEU A 211 3.59 13.07 -1.89
C LEU A 211 2.49 13.44 -0.89
N PHE A 212 1.26 13.03 -1.16
CA PHE A 212 0.19 13.02 -0.17
C PHE A 212 0.41 11.91 0.88
N ASP A 213 -0.21 12.04 2.05
CA ASP A 213 -0.05 11.12 3.19
C ASP A 213 1.42 11.03 3.67
N GLY A 214 2.03 12.17 3.85
CA GLY A 214 3.47 12.34 4.13
C GLY A 214 3.95 11.56 5.34
N GLU A 215 3.15 11.48 6.41
CA GLU A 215 3.45 10.72 7.62
C GLU A 215 3.65 9.23 7.34
N ILE A 216 2.90 8.66 6.39
CA ILE A 216 3.05 7.25 5.97
C ILE A 216 4.38 7.08 5.22
N TRP A 217 4.69 8.00 4.30
CA TRP A 217 5.93 7.95 3.53
C TRP A 217 7.17 8.14 4.40
N ARG A 218 7.14 9.09 5.33
CA ARG A 218 8.23 9.28 6.31
C ARG A 218 8.37 8.06 7.21
N GLY A 219 7.26 7.48 7.66
CA GLY A 219 7.24 6.22 8.38
C GLY A 219 7.90 5.06 7.62
N ASN A 220 7.93 5.12 6.30
CA ASN A 220 8.57 4.15 5.40
C ASN A 220 9.96 4.59 4.91
N GLY A 221 10.55 5.66 5.46
CA GLY A 221 11.91 6.08 5.16
C GLY A 221 12.04 6.78 3.81
N VAL A 222 11.14 7.72 3.52
CA VAL A 222 11.07 8.47 2.24
C VAL A 222 12.37 9.17 1.85
N GLY A 223 13.19 9.59 2.81
CA GLY A 223 14.51 10.19 2.55
C GLY A 223 15.48 9.27 1.82
N TRP A 224 15.18 7.96 1.71
CA TRP A 224 15.91 7.06 0.83
C TRP A 224 15.79 7.47 -0.64
N LEU A 225 14.68 8.05 -1.06
CA LEU A 225 14.48 8.49 -2.45
C LEU A 225 15.47 9.57 -2.86
N THR A 226 15.77 10.54 -2.00
CA THR A 226 16.73 11.62 -2.31
C THR A 226 18.16 11.11 -2.42
N ARG A 227 18.49 10.00 -1.75
CA ARG A 227 19.79 9.32 -1.90
C ARG A 227 19.86 8.48 -3.19
N ARG A 228 18.75 7.86 -3.57
CA ARG A 228 18.66 7.09 -4.82
C ARG A 228 18.64 7.99 -6.05
N TYR A 229 17.99 9.13 -5.96
CA TYR A 229 17.81 10.11 -7.04
C TYR A 229 18.38 11.46 -6.61
N PRO A 230 19.71 11.71 -6.81
CA PRO A 230 20.39 12.89 -6.24
C PRO A 230 19.78 14.25 -6.63
N GLY A 231 19.15 14.36 -7.81
CA GLY A 231 18.48 15.60 -8.25
C GLY A 231 17.03 15.74 -7.79
N LEU A 232 16.53 14.79 -6.97
CA LEU A 232 15.13 14.77 -6.54
C LEU A 232 14.93 15.51 -5.22
N ARG A 233 14.08 16.54 -5.22
CA ARG A 233 13.45 17.08 -4.02
C ARG A 233 12.18 16.29 -3.74
N VAL A 234 11.97 15.85 -2.50
CA VAL A 234 10.72 15.23 -2.08
C VAL A 234 10.00 16.16 -1.12
N VAL A 235 8.75 16.47 -1.42
CA VAL A 235 7.86 17.26 -0.55
C VAL A 235 6.74 16.34 -0.08
N THR A 236 6.63 16.16 1.23
CA THR A 236 5.57 15.35 1.83
C THR A 236 4.53 16.23 2.47
N ILE A 237 3.25 15.96 2.20
CA ILE A 237 2.09 16.67 2.75
C ILE A 237 1.36 15.72 3.69
N ASP A 238 1.27 16.05 4.96
CA ASP A 238 0.58 15.22 5.96
C ASP A 238 -0.94 15.29 5.78
N ALA A 239 -1.58 14.17 5.99
CA ALA A 239 -3.02 14.06 5.82
C ALA A 239 -3.83 14.59 7.01
N GLY A 240 -3.22 14.72 8.18
CA GLY A 240 -3.95 14.99 9.41
C GLY A 240 -4.80 13.81 9.88
N ASP A 241 -5.94 14.08 10.51
CA ASP A 241 -6.89 13.02 10.85
C ASP A 241 -7.69 12.54 9.63
N LEU A 242 -8.36 11.39 9.77
CA LEU A 242 -9.10 10.76 8.65
C LEU A 242 -10.23 11.65 8.10
N GLY A 243 -10.89 12.44 8.94
CA GLY A 243 -11.97 13.34 8.51
C GLY A 243 -11.43 14.53 7.73
N VAL A 244 -10.35 15.12 8.20
CA VAL A 244 -9.63 16.19 7.49
C VAL A 244 -9.12 15.68 6.16
N ARG A 245 -8.44 14.53 6.17
CA ARG A 245 -7.92 13.88 4.96
C ARG A 245 -9.00 13.66 3.89
N GLU A 246 -10.15 13.13 4.30
CA GLU A 246 -11.26 12.91 3.38
C GLU A 246 -11.77 14.23 2.82
N ALA A 247 -12.06 15.22 3.69
CA ALA A 247 -12.62 16.52 3.29
C ALA A 247 -11.70 17.30 2.34
N GLU A 248 -10.39 17.18 2.48
CA GLU A 248 -9.45 17.96 1.69
C GLU A 248 -9.02 17.28 0.40
N LEU A 249 -8.69 15.98 0.45
CA LEU A 249 -8.22 15.26 -0.73
C LEU A 249 -9.33 14.92 -1.73
N THR A 250 -10.58 15.16 -1.38
CA THR A 250 -11.73 14.92 -2.26
C THR A 250 -12.39 16.21 -2.78
N VAL A 251 -11.86 17.38 -2.41
CA VAL A 251 -12.30 18.69 -2.90
C VAL A 251 -11.23 19.26 -3.82
N VAL A 252 -11.50 19.25 -5.12
CA VAL A 252 -10.53 19.63 -6.17
C VAL A 252 -9.90 21.00 -5.93
N ASP A 253 -10.71 22.02 -5.60
CA ASP A 253 -10.22 23.38 -5.39
C ASP A 253 -9.26 23.46 -4.22
N SER A 254 -9.51 22.71 -3.15
CA SER A 254 -8.62 22.62 -1.98
C SER A 254 -7.29 21.96 -2.34
N VAL A 255 -7.32 20.85 -3.07
CA VAL A 255 -6.13 20.14 -3.56
C VAL A 255 -5.31 21.05 -4.47
N VAL A 256 -5.95 21.73 -5.43
CA VAL A 256 -5.27 22.62 -6.38
C VAL A 256 -4.64 23.81 -5.66
N ALA A 257 -5.36 24.42 -4.71
CA ALA A 257 -4.81 25.53 -3.92
C ALA A 257 -3.60 25.11 -3.09
N LEU A 258 -3.66 23.94 -2.44
CA LEU A 258 -2.56 23.37 -1.67
C LEU A 258 -1.34 23.06 -2.55
N LEU A 259 -1.54 22.36 -3.66
CA LEU A 259 -0.44 22.03 -4.59
C LEU A 259 0.17 23.28 -5.22
N ARG A 260 -0.63 24.28 -5.56
CA ARG A 260 -0.12 25.57 -6.09
C ARG A 260 0.81 26.22 -5.07
N ALA A 261 0.37 26.32 -3.83
CA ALA A 261 1.15 26.92 -2.78
C ALA A 261 2.47 26.14 -2.52
N VAL A 262 2.42 24.79 -2.57
CA VAL A 262 3.63 23.95 -2.46
C VAL A 262 4.56 24.14 -3.66
N CYS A 263 4.03 24.20 -4.87
CA CYS A 263 4.84 24.44 -6.07
C CYS A 263 5.51 25.82 -6.02
N ASP A 264 4.78 26.86 -5.59
CA ASP A 264 5.31 28.23 -5.52
C ASP A 264 6.41 28.36 -4.46
N GLU A 265 6.29 27.65 -3.32
CA GLU A 265 7.26 27.77 -2.20
C GLU A 265 8.42 26.77 -2.32
N ALA A 266 8.19 25.56 -2.79
CA ALA A 266 9.18 24.48 -2.78
C ALA A 266 9.43 23.82 -4.14
N GLY A 267 8.64 24.12 -5.16
CA GLY A 267 8.78 23.49 -6.48
C GLY A 267 10.10 23.88 -7.15
N VAL A 268 10.79 22.90 -7.70
CA VAL A 268 12.02 23.08 -8.50
C VAL A 268 11.89 22.21 -9.75
N GLY A 269 12.09 22.81 -10.93
CA GLY A 269 12.04 22.09 -12.20
C GLY A 269 10.71 21.39 -12.48
N PRO A 270 10.72 20.27 -13.22
CA PRO A 270 9.56 19.43 -13.45
C PRO A 270 8.97 18.89 -12.14
N VAL A 271 7.64 18.79 -12.07
CA VAL A 271 6.91 18.39 -10.86
C VAL A 271 6.12 17.11 -11.11
N MET A 272 6.41 16.07 -10.31
CA MET A 272 5.57 14.89 -10.18
C MET A 272 4.73 14.99 -8.91
N VAL A 273 3.44 14.72 -8.99
CA VAL A 273 2.58 14.53 -7.82
C VAL A 273 2.18 13.06 -7.70
N ALA A 274 2.25 12.50 -6.50
CA ALA A 274 1.86 11.12 -6.27
C ALA A 274 1.03 10.95 -4.99
N GLY A 275 0.12 9.99 -5.02
CA GLY A 275 -0.69 9.65 -3.87
C GLY A 275 -1.42 8.33 -4.02
N GLN A 276 -1.94 7.83 -2.90
CA GLN A 276 -2.66 6.57 -2.81
C GLN A 276 -4.09 6.78 -2.29
N SER A 277 -5.02 5.94 -2.74
CA SER A 277 -6.42 6.00 -2.31
C SER A 277 -7.04 7.39 -2.58
N TYR A 278 -7.43 8.15 -1.56
CA TYR A 278 -7.85 9.56 -1.71
C TYR A 278 -6.74 10.45 -2.24
N GLY A 279 -5.48 10.25 -1.79
CA GLY A 279 -4.33 10.96 -2.36
C GLY A 279 -4.10 10.64 -3.83
N GLY A 280 -4.40 9.40 -4.26
CA GLY A 280 -4.38 9.02 -5.68
C GLY A 280 -5.50 9.70 -6.49
N LEU A 281 -6.69 9.82 -5.92
CA LEU A 281 -7.78 10.61 -6.52
C LEU A 281 -7.37 12.09 -6.63
N ALA A 282 -6.81 12.67 -5.56
CA ALA A 282 -6.36 14.06 -5.52
C ALA A 282 -5.28 14.36 -6.58
N ALA A 283 -4.28 13.49 -6.71
CA ALA A 283 -3.25 13.62 -7.74
C ALA A 283 -3.83 13.60 -9.15
N LEU A 284 -4.77 12.69 -9.40
CA LEU A 284 -5.43 12.54 -10.69
C LEU A 284 -6.35 13.73 -11.00
N GLU A 285 -7.16 14.18 -10.02
CA GLU A 285 -8.03 15.35 -10.16
C GLU A 285 -7.22 16.62 -10.44
N ALA A 286 -6.12 16.84 -9.71
CA ALA A 286 -5.24 17.98 -9.93
C ALA A 286 -4.64 17.97 -11.35
N ALA A 287 -4.15 16.82 -11.81
CA ALA A 287 -3.60 16.68 -13.15
C ALA A 287 -4.62 16.90 -14.26
N LEU A 288 -5.87 16.44 -14.06
CA LEU A 288 -6.89 16.50 -15.10
C LEU A 288 -7.67 17.81 -15.13
N ARG A 289 -7.76 18.55 -13.98
CA ARG A 289 -8.68 19.68 -13.83
C ARG A 289 -8.01 21.01 -13.52
N SER A 290 -6.69 21.05 -13.38
CA SER A 290 -5.99 22.30 -13.05
C SER A 290 -5.02 22.75 -14.13
N ASP A 291 -4.59 23.99 -14.01
CA ASP A 291 -3.52 24.61 -14.81
C ASP A 291 -2.13 24.52 -14.11
N LEU A 292 -2.04 23.73 -13.04
CA LEU A 292 -0.77 23.50 -12.34
C LEU A 292 0.29 22.95 -13.31
N PRO A 293 1.55 23.38 -13.16
CA PRO A 293 2.64 22.92 -14.02
C PRO A 293 3.11 21.53 -13.63
N LEU A 294 2.18 20.57 -13.58
CA LEU A 294 2.48 19.17 -13.29
C LEU A 294 2.97 18.48 -14.56
N ASP A 295 4.10 17.83 -14.45
CA ASP A 295 4.75 17.05 -15.48
C ASP A 295 4.23 15.61 -15.50
N CYS A 296 4.06 15.05 -14.30
CA CYS A 296 3.55 13.70 -14.11
C CYS A 296 2.63 13.61 -12.88
N ALA A 297 1.63 12.75 -12.97
CA ALA A 297 0.82 12.36 -11.81
C ALA A 297 0.74 10.84 -11.67
N VAL A 298 1.05 10.34 -10.47
CA VAL A 298 1.01 8.93 -10.12
C VAL A 298 -0.16 8.68 -9.16
N ALA A 299 -1.17 8.00 -9.64
CA ALA A 299 -2.37 7.68 -8.86
C ALA A 299 -2.38 6.19 -8.50
N GLN A 300 -2.07 5.87 -7.24
CA GLN A 300 -2.01 4.51 -6.73
C GLN A 300 -3.33 4.13 -6.08
N SER A 301 -3.96 3.07 -6.57
CA SER A 301 -5.27 2.61 -6.07
C SER A 301 -6.26 3.78 -5.85
N PRO A 302 -6.45 4.69 -6.84
CA PRO A 302 -7.21 5.91 -6.62
C PRO A 302 -8.66 5.63 -6.25
N SER A 303 -9.22 6.42 -5.32
CA SER A 303 -10.61 6.29 -4.85
C SER A 303 -11.63 6.77 -5.88
N LEU A 304 -11.62 6.19 -7.09
CA LEU A 304 -12.48 6.57 -8.23
C LEU A 304 -13.99 6.36 -7.98
N TRP A 305 -14.34 5.67 -6.89
CA TRP A 305 -15.70 5.49 -6.39
C TRP A 305 -16.25 6.71 -5.62
N TRP A 306 -15.40 7.69 -5.29
CA TRP A 306 -15.79 8.86 -4.49
C TRP A 306 -16.89 9.68 -5.16
N GLY A 307 -17.90 10.04 -4.36
CA GLY A 307 -19.10 10.74 -4.87
C GLY A 307 -20.09 9.82 -5.59
N GLY A 308 -19.83 8.51 -5.66
CA GLY A 308 -20.76 7.52 -6.16
C GLY A 308 -21.74 7.01 -5.10
N GLU A 309 -22.56 6.01 -5.48
CA GLU A 309 -23.64 5.50 -4.62
C GLU A 309 -23.13 4.72 -3.41
N GLN A 310 -21.99 4.02 -3.56
CA GLN A 310 -21.47 3.15 -2.53
C GLN A 310 -19.96 3.36 -2.32
N ARG A 311 -19.56 3.52 -1.05
CA ARG A 311 -18.15 3.65 -0.67
C ARG A 311 -17.36 2.41 -1.05
N GLY A 312 -16.25 2.61 -1.76
CA GLY A 312 -15.33 1.54 -2.16
C GLY A 312 -15.77 0.70 -3.36
N VAL A 313 -16.90 1.02 -3.98
CA VAL A 313 -17.46 0.23 -5.09
C VAL A 313 -17.99 1.13 -6.21
N GLY A 314 -17.73 0.74 -7.45
CA GLY A 314 -18.29 1.43 -8.62
C GLY A 314 -17.56 2.69 -9.02
N GLU A 315 -18.23 3.54 -9.75
CA GLU A 315 -17.72 4.78 -10.32
C GLU A 315 -18.29 5.99 -9.57
N GLY A 316 -17.42 6.95 -9.28
CA GLY A 316 -17.78 8.19 -8.61
C GLY A 316 -17.81 9.40 -9.54
N THR A 317 -17.76 10.59 -8.94
CA THR A 317 -17.93 11.87 -9.63
C THR A 317 -16.95 12.07 -10.78
N LEU A 318 -15.64 11.82 -10.57
CA LEU A 318 -14.65 11.98 -11.63
C LEU A 318 -14.98 11.10 -12.85
N MET A 319 -15.37 9.86 -12.63
CA MET A 319 -15.71 8.95 -13.72
C MET A 319 -16.96 9.41 -14.49
N GLY A 320 -17.96 9.93 -13.77
CA GLY A 320 -19.14 10.54 -14.38
C GLY A 320 -18.78 11.73 -15.27
N ASP A 321 -17.93 12.60 -14.78
CA ASP A 321 -17.48 13.81 -15.49
C ASP A 321 -16.60 13.50 -16.72
N LEU A 322 -15.74 12.48 -16.61
CA LEU A 322 -14.97 11.98 -17.76
C LEU A 322 -15.90 11.48 -18.86
N ARG A 323 -16.93 10.70 -18.53
CA ARG A 323 -17.92 10.19 -19.49
C ARG A 323 -18.77 11.31 -20.10
N ALA A 324 -19.11 12.31 -19.31
CA ALA A 324 -19.87 13.48 -19.78
C ALA A 324 -19.04 14.44 -20.63
N GLY A 325 -17.70 14.24 -20.71
CA GLY A 325 -16.77 15.12 -21.41
C GLY A 325 -16.67 16.51 -20.77
N SER A 326 -16.99 16.65 -19.48
CA SER A 326 -16.86 17.90 -18.73
C SER A 326 -15.42 18.19 -18.27
N VAL A 327 -14.55 17.19 -18.27
CA VAL A 327 -13.12 17.32 -17.94
C VAL A 327 -12.37 17.83 -19.17
N ARG A 328 -11.49 18.82 -18.97
CA ARG A 328 -10.64 19.42 -20.03
C ARG A 328 -9.19 19.37 -19.61
N PRO A 329 -8.54 18.18 -19.69
CA PRO A 329 -7.17 18.03 -19.26
C PRO A 329 -6.21 18.78 -20.16
N ARG A 330 -5.04 19.13 -19.63
CA ARG A 330 -3.87 19.48 -20.42
C ARG A 330 -3.34 18.20 -21.08
N GLY A 331 -3.01 18.27 -22.34
CA GLY A 331 -2.48 17.12 -23.09
C GLY A 331 -1.00 16.78 -22.82
N ASP A 332 -0.31 17.64 -22.06
CA ASP A 332 1.12 17.56 -21.78
C ASP A 332 1.47 16.91 -20.42
N VAL A 333 0.49 16.63 -19.59
CA VAL A 333 0.70 15.88 -18.33
C VAL A 333 0.73 14.37 -18.58
N GLN A 334 1.75 13.68 -18.06
CA GLN A 334 1.79 12.22 -18.08
C GLN A 334 1.05 11.65 -16.88
N LEU A 335 0.20 10.67 -17.10
CA LEU A 335 -0.50 9.98 -16.01
C LEU A 335 0.00 8.55 -15.87
N ARG A 336 0.14 8.12 -14.61
CA ARG A 336 0.42 6.74 -14.27
C ARG A 336 -0.60 6.25 -13.25
N LEU A 337 -1.43 5.33 -13.68
CA LEU A 337 -2.42 4.68 -12.84
C LEU A 337 -1.86 3.34 -12.36
N GLN A 338 -1.89 3.10 -11.07
CA GLN A 338 -1.35 1.87 -10.48
C GLN A 338 -2.41 1.20 -9.60
N VAL A 339 -2.57 -0.12 -9.70
CA VAL A 339 -3.59 -0.85 -8.96
C VAL A 339 -3.14 -2.26 -8.59
N GLY A 340 -3.53 -2.71 -7.40
CA GLY A 340 -3.34 -4.09 -6.98
C GLY A 340 -4.33 -5.04 -7.67
N THR A 341 -3.86 -6.20 -8.14
CA THR A 341 -4.73 -7.19 -8.80
C THR A 341 -5.74 -7.82 -7.85
N LEU A 342 -5.49 -7.76 -6.53
CA LEU A 342 -6.40 -8.23 -5.50
C LEU A 342 -7.45 -7.17 -5.11
N GLU A 343 -7.39 -5.97 -5.68
CA GLU A 343 -8.39 -4.91 -5.53
C GLU A 343 -9.52 -5.08 -6.56
N GLN A 344 -10.27 -6.17 -6.44
CA GLN A 344 -11.23 -6.63 -7.45
C GLN A 344 -12.29 -5.60 -7.87
N THR A 345 -12.73 -4.74 -6.94
CA THR A 345 -13.72 -3.69 -7.22
C THR A 345 -13.11 -2.45 -7.85
N MET A 346 -11.85 -2.13 -7.55
CA MET A 346 -11.16 -0.93 -8.03
C MET A 346 -10.50 -1.14 -9.40
N ARG A 347 -9.94 -2.32 -9.64
CA ARG A 347 -9.22 -2.60 -10.89
C ARG A 347 -10.03 -2.30 -12.15
N PRO A 348 -11.27 -2.77 -12.30
CA PRO A 348 -12.06 -2.47 -13.51
C PRO A 348 -12.33 -0.96 -13.69
N VAL A 349 -12.49 -0.23 -12.59
CA VAL A 349 -12.73 1.21 -12.62
C VAL A 349 -11.46 1.96 -13.03
N VAL A 350 -10.29 1.53 -12.54
CA VAL A 350 -8.99 2.09 -12.97
C VAL A 350 -8.75 1.82 -14.46
N ASP A 351 -9.05 0.62 -14.95
CA ASP A 351 -8.93 0.28 -16.37
C ASP A 351 -9.85 1.17 -17.23
N SER A 352 -11.11 1.34 -16.81
CA SER A 352 -12.08 2.25 -17.48
C SER A 352 -11.64 3.72 -17.44
N CYS A 353 -11.08 4.18 -16.31
CA CYS A 353 -10.52 5.53 -16.18
C CYS A 353 -9.41 5.76 -17.20
N ALA A 354 -8.47 4.81 -17.31
CA ALA A 354 -7.38 4.91 -18.27
C ALA A 354 -7.87 5.01 -19.73
N GLU A 355 -8.90 4.24 -20.08
CA GLU A 355 -9.50 4.30 -21.43
C GLU A 355 -10.13 5.67 -21.71
N LEU A 356 -10.90 6.19 -20.75
CA LEU A 356 -11.54 7.51 -20.89
C LEU A 356 -10.49 8.63 -21.03
N VAL A 357 -9.45 8.59 -20.20
CA VAL A 357 -8.37 9.59 -20.21
C VAL A 357 -7.57 9.55 -21.52
N ARG A 358 -7.25 8.35 -22.02
CA ARG A 358 -6.64 8.19 -23.36
C ARG A 358 -7.51 8.78 -24.46
N GLY A 359 -8.83 8.60 -24.35
CA GLY A 359 -9.80 9.20 -25.27
C GLY A 359 -9.78 10.73 -25.29
N LEU A 360 -9.26 11.37 -24.25
CA LEU A 360 -9.05 12.83 -24.17
C LEU A 360 -7.68 13.27 -24.66
N GLY A 361 -6.84 12.34 -25.14
CA GLY A 361 -5.50 12.63 -25.68
C GLY A 361 -4.41 12.76 -24.62
N VAL A 362 -4.66 12.39 -23.37
CA VAL A 362 -3.66 12.42 -22.28
C VAL A 362 -2.89 11.10 -22.25
N PRO A 363 -1.53 11.16 -22.26
CA PRO A 363 -0.71 9.97 -22.08
C PRO A 363 -0.99 9.31 -20.71
N VAL A 364 -1.33 8.01 -20.71
CA VAL A 364 -1.58 7.28 -19.48
C VAL A 364 -1.07 5.85 -19.55
N ASP A 365 -0.23 5.48 -18.58
CA ASP A 365 0.24 4.13 -18.32
C ASP A 365 -0.55 3.48 -17.19
N VAL A 366 -0.67 2.15 -17.23
CA VAL A 366 -1.36 1.38 -16.19
C VAL A 366 -0.49 0.23 -15.71
N ASP A 367 -0.05 0.32 -14.46
CA ASP A 367 0.72 -0.74 -13.80
C ASP A 367 -0.17 -1.59 -12.90
N ARG A 368 0.07 -2.90 -12.88
CA ARG A 368 -0.66 -3.85 -12.04
C ARG A 368 0.29 -4.65 -11.19
N TYR A 369 -0.01 -4.73 -9.88
CA TYR A 369 0.81 -5.43 -8.89
C TYR A 369 0.03 -6.57 -8.25
N ARG A 370 0.68 -7.71 -7.99
CA ARG A 370 0.07 -8.84 -7.26
C ARG A 370 -0.05 -8.52 -5.79
N SER A 371 -0.93 -7.59 -5.48
CA SER A 371 -1.18 -7.11 -4.12
C SER A 371 -2.59 -6.54 -4.00
N GLY A 372 -2.94 -6.11 -2.79
CA GLY A 372 -4.18 -5.42 -2.50
C GLY A 372 -3.97 -3.91 -2.32
N HIS A 373 -4.82 -3.27 -1.53
CA HIS A 373 -4.73 -1.85 -1.15
C HIS A 373 -3.65 -1.65 -0.08
N ASP A 374 -2.38 -1.63 -0.50
CA ASP A 374 -1.26 -1.87 0.41
C ASP A 374 -0.02 -1.02 0.09
N VAL A 375 0.47 -0.32 1.10
CA VAL A 375 1.73 0.44 1.06
C VAL A 375 2.92 -0.45 0.67
N ALA A 376 2.86 -1.74 0.97
CA ALA A 376 3.91 -2.70 0.66
C ALA A 376 4.34 -2.65 -0.82
N TRP A 377 3.40 -2.54 -1.75
CA TRP A 377 3.69 -2.42 -3.17
C TRP A 377 3.64 -0.97 -3.69
N TRP A 378 2.89 -0.07 -3.03
CA TRP A 378 2.87 1.34 -3.45
C TRP A 378 4.26 1.95 -3.47
N ARG A 379 5.12 1.55 -2.53
CA ARG A 379 6.52 1.96 -2.50
C ARG A 379 7.26 1.55 -3.78
N GLU A 380 7.11 0.30 -4.19
CA GLU A 380 7.73 -0.24 -5.40
C GLU A 380 7.15 0.41 -6.67
N GLY A 381 5.84 0.64 -6.67
CA GLY A 381 5.16 1.34 -7.75
C GLY A 381 5.64 2.79 -7.92
N LEU A 382 5.91 3.48 -6.82
CA LEU A 382 6.48 4.83 -6.85
C LEU A 382 7.90 4.82 -7.41
N VAL A 383 8.76 3.89 -6.96
CA VAL A 383 10.13 3.74 -7.50
C VAL A 383 10.09 3.49 -9.00
N ARG A 384 9.22 2.61 -9.48
CA ARG A 384 9.08 2.35 -10.90
C ARG A 384 8.65 3.61 -11.66
N ALA A 385 7.71 4.39 -11.11
CA ALA A 385 7.30 5.64 -11.73
C ALA A 385 8.45 6.64 -11.82
N LEU A 386 9.29 6.71 -10.80
CA LEU A 386 10.48 7.58 -10.78
C LEU A 386 11.57 7.09 -11.74
N ASP A 387 11.83 5.77 -11.80
CA ASP A 387 12.82 5.19 -12.71
C ASP A 387 12.45 5.42 -14.21
N GLU A 388 11.15 5.60 -14.50
CA GLU A 388 10.62 5.85 -15.84
C GLU A 388 10.25 7.33 -16.08
N TRP A 389 10.54 8.22 -15.15
CA TRP A 389 10.27 9.66 -15.30
C TRP A 389 11.43 10.37 -15.99
N ASP A 390 11.18 10.93 -17.16
CA ASP A 390 12.19 11.56 -18.01
C ASP A 390 12.97 12.68 -17.29
N ALA A 391 12.36 13.42 -16.37
CA ALA A 391 13.00 14.47 -15.60
C ALA A 391 14.15 13.99 -14.70
N LEU A 392 14.21 12.70 -14.38
CA LEU A 392 15.30 12.09 -13.60
C LEU A 392 16.36 11.40 -14.44
N THR A 393 16.10 11.25 -15.75
CA THR A 393 17.00 10.56 -16.70
C THR A 393 17.85 11.52 -17.52
N CYS A 394 17.69 12.83 -17.36
CA CYS A 394 18.41 13.89 -18.09
C CYS A 394 19.67 14.36 -17.40
#